data_713f14c527b70457c8d1608e50de7465
#
_entry.id   713f14c527b70457c8d1608e50de7465
#
_cell.length_a   1.000
_cell.length_b   1.000
_cell.length_c   1.000
_cell.angle_alpha   90.00
_cell.angle_beta   90.00
_cell.angle_gamma   90.00
#
_symmetry.space_group_name_H-M   'P 1'
#
loop_
_entity.id
_entity.type
_entity.pdbx_description
1 polymer ?
#
loop_
_entity_poly.entity_id
_entity_poly.type
_entity_poly.pdbx_seq_one_letter_code
_entity_poly.pdbx_strand_id
1 'polypeptide(L)'
;MIHSVAVLGAGAVGSYVIWGISSLDDVELGVIAEGERAERIKNEGCLINDKVYHPQVWTPKEAKKADLLVVALKYNALLPALPSIKEAVGENTVVMSLMNGVDSEEIIAKEVGDSHLLYSVIKIASHKEGKGFYFAPETTIGIIFGELEAPFDSERVQAIEELFGRTEIHFRATKYIREEVWSK
;
A
#
# COMPACT_ATOMS: atom_id res chain seq x y z
N MET A 1 -11.07 -9.30 8.78
CA MET A 1 -9.81 -9.97 8.37
C MET A 1 -9.50 -9.64 6.92
N ILE A 2 -8.24 -9.40 6.60
CA ILE A 2 -7.82 -9.02 5.26
C ILE A 2 -7.35 -10.26 4.51
N HIS A 3 -8.02 -10.56 3.39
CA HIS A 3 -7.74 -11.71 2.54
C HIS A 3 -7.11 -11.32 1.20
N SER A 4 -7.16 -10.04 0.84
CA SER A 4 -6.65 -9.57 -0.44
C SER A 4 -6.12 -8.15 -0.33
N VAL A 5 -4.96 -7.94 -0.94
CA VAL A 5 -4.23 -6.66 -0.94
C VAL A 5 -3.92 -6.27 -2.37
N ALA A 6 -4.27 -5.05 -2.74
CA ALA A 6 -3.89 -4.44 -4.01
C ALA A 6 -2.85 -3.35 -3.76
N VAL A 7 -1.83 -3.29 -4.60
CA VAL A 7 -0.79 -2.26 -4.53
C VAL A 7 -0.80 -1.46 -5.83
N LEU A 8 -0.99 -0.17 -5.72
CA LEU A 8 -0.88 0.75 -6.85
C LEU A 8 0.44 1.50 -6.74
N GLY A 9 1.37 1.16 -7.61
CA GLY A 9 2.73 1.69 -7.59
C GLY A 9 3.73 0.68 -7.05
N ALA A 10 4.50 0.05 -7.95
CA ALA A 10 5.51 -0.94 -7.61
C ALA A 10 6.92 -0.34 -7.58
N GLY A 11 7.05 0.86 -7.04
CA GLY A 11 8.33 1.51 -6.80
C GLY A 11 8.93 1.09 -5.46
N ALA A 12 9.73 1.97 -4.86
CA ALA A 12 10.44 1.66 -3.61
C ALA A 12 9.48 1.30 -2.46
N VAL A 13 8.47 2.13 -2.24
CA VAL A 13 7.49 1.93 -1.14
C VAL A 13 6.58 0.74 -1.44
N GLY A 14 6.04 0.66 -2.65
CA GLY A 14 5.20 -0.48 -3.06
C GLY A 14 5.94 -1.80 -2.95
N SER A 15 7.25 -1.80 -3.26
CA SER A 15 8.08 -2.98 -3.13
C SER A 15 8.18 -3.49 -1.69
N TYR A 16 8.22 -2.59 -0.71
CA TYR A 16 8.22 -3.00 0.69
C TYR A 16 6.96 -3.78 1.05
N VAL A 17 5.80 -3.31 0.59
CA VAL A 17 4.52 -3.98 0.82
C VAL A 17 4.46 -5.33 0.08
N ILE A 18 4.87 -5.36 -1.19
CA ILE A 18 4.93 -6.59 -1.99
C ILE A 18 5.82 -7.62 -1.30
N TRP A 19 7.00 -7.20 -0.87
CA TRP A 19 7.94 -8.05 -0.16
C TRP A 19 7.33 -8.68 1.10
N GLY A 20 6.68 -7.87 1.92
CA GLY A 20 6.09 -8.36 3.17
C GLY A 20 4.90 -9.28 2.97
N ILE A 21 3.94 -8.85 2.16
CA ILE A 21 2.69 -9.62 1.94
C ILE A 21 2.95 -10.90 1.16
N SER A 22 3.98 -10.94 0.31
CA SER A 22 4.32 -12.14 -0.46
C SER A 22 4.67 -13.36 0.40
N SER A 23 4.98 -13.16 1.67
CA SER A 23 5.24 -14.26 2.60
C SER A 23 3.97 -15.01 3.04
N LEU A 24 2.79 -14.46 2.76
CA LEU A 24 1.50 -15.03 3.19
C LEU A 24 0.82 -15.77 2.05
N ASP A 25 0.71 -17.08 2.19
CA ASP A 25 0.09 -17.94 1.15
C ASP A 25 -1.43 -17.79 1.08
N ASP A 26 -2.06 -17.36 2.17
CA ASP A 26 -3.51 -17.24 2.28
C ASP A 26 -4.05 -15.83 1.99
N VAL A 27 -3.19 -14.92 1.53
CA VAL A 27 -3.57 -13.55 1.16
C VAL A 27 -3.28 -13.35 -0.32
N GLU A 28 -4.30 -12.98 -1.08
CA GLU A 28 -4.11 -12.60 -2.48
C GLU A 28 -3.41 -11.26 -2.55
N LEU A 29 -2.36 -11.19 -3.37
CA LEU A 29 -1.61 -9.96 -3.62
C LEU A 29 -1.62 -9.64 -5.10
N GLY A 30 -2.12 -8.48 -5.45
CA GLY A 30 -2.12 -8.01 -6.84
C GLY A 30 -1.54 -6.61 -6.95
N VAL A 31 -0.78 -6.40 -8.01
CA VAL A 31 -0.28 -5.07 -8.39
C VAL A 31 -1.20 -4.53 -9.47
N ILE A 32 -1.69 -3.32 -9.27
CA ILE A 32 -2.53 -2.66 -10.28
C ILE A 32 -1.61 -2.08 -11.36
N ALA A 33 -1.76 -2.58 -12.57
CA ALA A 33 -1.00 -2.11 -13.71
C ALA A 33 -1.75 -2.39 -15.01
N GLU A 34 -1.46 -1.59 -16.03
CA GLU A 34 -2.04 -1.74 -17.37
C GLU A 34 -0.94 -1.60 -18.43
N GLY A 35 -1.23 -2.09 -19.65
CA GLY A 35 -0.34 -1.93 -20.79
C GLY A 35 1.02 -2.60 -20.61
N GLU A 36 2.05 -1.92 -21.07
CA GLU A 36 3.42 -2.44 -21.05
C GLU A 36 3.94 -2.73 -19.63
N ARG A 37 3.54 -1.90 -18.67
CA ARG A 37 3.92 -2.12 -17.27
C ARG A 37 3.33 -3.42 -16.74
N ALA A 38 2.08 -3.71 -17.07
CA ALA A 38 1.44 -4.96 -16.68
C ALA A 38 2.17 -6.17 -17.28
N GLU A 39 2.49 -6.12 -18.56
CA GLU A 39 3.22 -7.18 -19.22
C GLU A 39 4.62 -7.40 -18.64
N ARG A 40 5.31 -6.30 -18.33
CA ARG A 40 6.64 -6.38 -17.71
C ARG A 40 6.57 -7.06 -16.34
N ILE A 41 5.62 -6.70 -15.50
CA ILE A 41 5.48 -7.30 -14.17
C ILE A 41 5.10 -8.78 -14.28
N LYS A 42 4.21 -9.13 -15.20
CA LYS A 42 3.83 -10.54 -15.45
C LYS A 42 5.03 -11.38 -15.88
N ASN A 43 5.87 -10.83 -16.77
CA ASN A 43 6.98 -11.57 -17.36
C ASN A 43 8.22 -11.58 -16.48
N GLU A 44 8.57 -10.47 -15.87
CA GLU A 44 9.81 -10.29 -15.11
C GLU A 44 9.62 -10.34 -13.59
N GLY A 45 8.41 -10.11 -13.10
CA GLY A 45 8.15 -9.99 -11.67
C GLY A 45 8.68 -8.70 -11.08
N CYS A 46 8.85 -8.67 -9.78
CA CYS A 46 9.37 -7.53 -9.01
C CYS A 46 10.65 -7.96 -8.30
N LEU A 47 11.78 -7.34 -8.66
CA LEU A 47 13.08 -7.62 -8.04
C LEU A 47 13.21 -6.78 -6.78
N ILE A 48 13.28 -7.44 -5.63
CA ILE A 48 13.34 -6.79 -4.31
C ILE A 48 14.36 -7.52 -3.46
N ASN A 49 15.37 -6.80 -2.97
CA ASN A 49 16.45 -7.38 -2.16
C ASN A 49 17.03 -8.66 -2.77
N ASP A 50 17.38 -8.59 -4.06
CA ASP A 50 17.99 -9.68 -4.85
C ASP A 50 17.11 -10.91 -5.08
N LYS A 51 15.82 -10.83 -4.76
CA LYS A 51 14.86 -11.89 -5.02
C LYS A 51 13.74 -11.39 -5.94
N VAL A 52 13.29 -12.24 -6.86
CA VAL A 52 12.18 -11.92 -7.75
C VAL A 52 10.87 -12.42 -7.14
N TYR A 53 9.91 -11.51 -6.99
CA TYR A 53 8.56 -11.79 -6.51
C TYR A 53 7.58 -11.73 -7.67
N HIS A 54 6.57 -12.57 -7.65
CA HIS A 54 5.57 -12.66 -8.71
C HIS A 54 4.16 -12.42 -8.16
N PRO A 55 3.81 -11.18 -7.81
CA PRO A 55 2.43 -10.87 -7.43
C PRO A 55 1.52 -11.03 -8.66
N GLN A 56 0.23 -11.21 -8.41
CA GLN A 56 -0.75 -11.11 -9.48
C GLN A 56 -0.73 -9.69 -10.06
N VAL A 57 -1.16 -9.55 -11.30
CA VAL A 57 -1.31 -8.24 -11.95
C VAL A 57 -2.80 -8.04 -12.23
N TRP A 58 -3.35 -6.98 -11.67
CA TRP A 58 -4.77 -6.67 -11.76
C TRP A 58 -5.00 -5.36 -12.50
N THR A 59 -6.08 -5.34 -13.30
CA THR A 59 -6.66 -4.07 -13.74
C THR A 59 -7.31 -3.39 -12.52
N PRO A 60 -7.58 -2.08 -12.59
CA PRO A 60 -8.32 -1.41 -11.51
C PRO A 60 -9.65 -2.11 -11.18
N LYS A 61 -10.37 -2.56 -12.17
CA LYS A 61 -11.64 -3.27 -12.00
C LYS A 61 -11.47 -4.59 -11.25
N GLU A 62 -10.45 -5.36 -11.59
CA GLU A 62 -10.14 -6.62 -10.90
C GLU A 62 -9.72 -6.38 -9.45
N ALA A 63 -9.04 -5.26 -9.18
CA ALA A 63 -8.60 -4.88 -7.84
C ALA A 63 -9.74 -4.50 -6.90
N LYS A 64 -10.93 -4.24 -7.40
CA LYS A 64 -12.10 -3.81 -6.63
C LYS A 64 -12.50 -4.79 -5.53
N LYS A 65 -12.10 -6.05 -5.68
CA LYS A 65 -12.32 -7.10 -4.67
C LYS A 65 -11.40 -6.99 -3.46
N ALA A 66 -10.34 -6.18 -3.53
CA ALA A 66 -9.33 -6.13 -2.48
C ALA A 66 -9.89 -5.52 -1.19
N ASP A 67 -9.53 -6.13 -0.08
CA ASP A 67 -9.87 -5.62 1.25
C ASP A 67 -9.01 -4.40 1.61
N LEU A 68 -7.77 -4.37 1.13
CA LEU A 68 -6.83 -3.28 1.35
C LEU A 68 -6.23 -2.83 0.03
N LEU A 69 -6.33 -1.54 -0.25
CA LEU A 69 -5.63 -0.89 -1.36
C LEU A 69 -4.53 0.00 -0.80
N VAL A 70 -3.29 -0.29 -1.17
CA VAL A 70 -2.13 0.53 -0.82
C VAL A 70 -1.77 1.39 -2.03
N VAL A 71 -1.82 2.71 -1.85
CA VAL A 71 -1.42 3.68 -2.88
C VAL A 71 0.01 4.13 -2.56
N ALA A 72 0.94 3.77 -3.45
CA ALA A 72 2.38 4.00 -3.27
C ALA A 72 2.97 4.66 -4.52
N LEU A 73 2.28 5.66 -5.04
CA LEU A 73 2.68 6.41 -6.22
C LEU A 73 3.62 7.55 -5.85
N LYS A 74 4.35 8.06 -6.84
CA LYS A 74 4.99 9.38 -6.73
C LYS A 74 3.91 10.45 -6.82
N TYR A 75 4.13 11.60 -6.18
CA TYR A 75 3.14 12.66 -6.08
C TYR A 75 2.55 13.10 -7.43
N ASN A 76 3.41 13.26 -8.44
CA ASN A 76 2.97 13.68 -9.78
C ASN A 76 2.14 12.63 -10.52
N ALA A 77 2.11 11.39 -10.04
CA ALA A 77 1.31 10.32 -10.65
C ALA A 77 -0.08 10.20 -10.00
N LEU A 78 -0.34 10.88 -8.90
CA LEU A 78 -1.59 10.73 -8.15
C LEU A 78 -2.81 11.22 -8.94
N LEU A 79 -2.78 12.47 -9.42
CA LEU A 79 -3.94 13.03 -10.12
C LEU A 79 -4.32 12.22 -11.38
N PRO A 80 -3.37 11.82 -12.25
CA PRO A 80 -3.71 10.96 -13.38
C PRO A 80 -4.25 9.59 -12.98
N ALA A 81 -3.91 9.10 -11.79
CA ALA A 81 -4.33 7.79 -11.31
C ALA A 81 -5.69 7.80 -10.60
N LEU A 82 -6.26 8.96 -10.29
CA LEU A 82 -7.53 9.02 -9.55
C LEU A 82 -8.67 8.22 -10.19
N PRO A 83 -8.87 8.22 -11.51
CA PRO A 83 -9.90 7.36 -12.12
C PRO A 83 -9.68 5.87 -11.82
N SER A 84 -8.42 5.41 -11.87
CA SER A 84 -8.08 4.03 -11.55
C SER A 84 -8.30 3.71 -10.07
N ILE A 85 -7.95 4.64 -9.19
CA ILE A 85 -8.19 4.48 -7.74
C ILE A 85 -9.69 4.36 -7.48
N LYS A 86 -10.48 5.24 -8.07
CA LYS A 86 -11.94 5.20 -7.93
C LYS A 86 -12.53 3.86 -8.38
N GLU A 87 -12.05 3.34 -9.51
CA GLU A 87 -12.50 2.06 -10.04
C GLU A 87 -12.06 0.88 -9.16
N ALA A 88 -10.89 0.98 -8.52
CA ALA A 88 -10.32 -0.09 -7.71
C ALA A 88 -10.91 -0.18 -6.30
N VAL A 89 -11.65 0.83 -5.84
CA VAL A 89 -12.21 0.85 -4.48
C VAL A 89 -13.61 0.25 -4.50
N GLY A 90 -13.78 -0.87 -3.79
CA GLY A 90 -15.07 -1.50 -3.55
C GLY A 90 -15.72 -1.00 -2.26
N GLU A 91 -16.90 -1.50 -1.97
CA GLU A 91 -17.69 -1.06 -0.81
C GLU A 91 -16.94 -1.15 0.52
N ASN A 92 -16.17 -2.22 0.71
CA ASN A 92 -15.47 -2.49 1.97
C ASN A 92 -13.95 -2.30 1.89
N THR A 93 -13.45 -1.72 0.81
CA THR A 93 -12.01 -1.52 0.64
C THR A 93 -11.49 -0.46 1.60
N VAL A 94 -10.44 -0.78 2.34
CA VAL A 94 -9.66 0.19 3.12
C VAL A 94 -8.54 0.72 2.24
N VAL A 95 -8.37 2.02 2.19
CA VAL A 95 -7.33 2.66 1.38
C VAL A 95 -6.27 3.27 2.30
N MET A 96 -5.02 2.85 2.11
CA MET A 96 -3.86 3.43 2.79
C MET A 96 -2.99 4.13 1.76
N SER A 97 -2.73 5.43 1.95
CA SER A 97 -1.75 6.13 1.14
C SER A 97 -0.40 6.13 1.85
N LEU A 98 0.60 5.54 1.22
CA LEU A 98 1.98 5.55 1.69
C LEU A 98 2.82 6.56 0.90
N MET A 99 2.18 7.53 0.29
CA MET A 99 2.84 8.58 -0.48
C MET A 99 3.47 9.63 0.44
N ASN A 100 4.51 10.27 -0.04
CA ASN A 100 5.07 11.45 0.61
C ASN A 100 4.10 12.63 0.46
N GLY A 101 4.16 13.56 1.42
CA GLY A 101 3.27 14.72 1.44
C GLY A 101 2.10 14.52 2.41
N VAL A 102 1.32 15.56 2.62
CA VAL A 102 0.28 15.59 3.66
C VAL A 102 -1.15 15.59 3.10
N ASP A 103 -1.30 15.69 1.79
CA ASP A 103 -2.59 15.93 1.15
C ASP A 103 -3.11 14.76 0.29
N SER A 104 -2.32 13.68 0.14
CA SER A 104 -2.74 12.56 -0.71
C SER A 104 -4.03 11.91 -0.23
N GLU A 105 -4.19 11.74 1.08
CA GLU A 105 -5.40 11.14 1.65
C GLU A 105 -6.64 12.01 1.36
N GLU A 106 -6.52 13.32 1.50
CA GLU A 106 -7.62 14.25 1.20
C GLU A 106 -8.01 14.22 -0.27
N ILE A 107 -7.00 14.17 -1.16
CA ILE A 107 -7.22 14.10 -2.60
C ILE A 107 -7.96 12.80 -2.97
N ILE A 108 -7.50 11.68 -2.43
CA ILE A 108 -8.13 10.38 -2.68
C ILE A 108 -9.54 10.35 -2.07
N ALA A 109 -9.71 10.86 -0.86
CA ALA A 109 -10.99 10.87 -0.16
C ALA A 109 -12.08 11.61 -0.95
N LYS A 110 -11.74 12.66 -1.67
CA LYS A 110 -12.68 13.37 -2.53
C LYS A 110 -13.24 12.50 -3.65
N GLU A 111 -12.47 11.51 -4.09
CA GLU A 111 -12.90 10.60 -5.17
C GLU A 111 -13.66 9.38 -4.65
N VAL A 112 -13.24 8.82 -3.50
CA VAL A 112 -13.77 7.53 -3.03
C VAL A 112 -14.60 7.64 -1.76
N GLY A 113 -14.52 8.74 -1.04
CA GLY A 113 -15.18 8.96 0.24
C GLY A 113 -14.22 8.81 1.42
N ASP A 114 -14.41 9.65 2.43
CA ASP A 114 -13.57 9.69 3.63
C ASP A 114 -13.54 8.37 4.39
N SER A 115 -14.67 7.65 4.38
CA SER A 115 -14.82 6.41 5.16
C SER A 115 -13.87 5.30 4.72
N HIS A 116 -13.34 5.35 3.49
CA HIS A 116 -12.41 4.35 2.99
C HIS A 116 -10.98 4.59 3.47
N LEU A 117 -10.63 5.83 3.81
CA LEU A 117 -9.24 6.21 4.10
C LEU A 117 -8.85 5.86 5.54
N LEU A 118 -7.72 5.15 5.66
CA LEU A 118 -7.01 4.97 6.91
C LEU A 118 -5.67 5.69 6.79
N TYR A 119 -5.48 6.75 7.57
CA TYR A 119 -4.30 7.60 7.46
C TYR A 119 -3.05 6.87 7.85
N SER A 120 -1.98 7.08 7.09
CA SER A 120 -0.74 6.33 7.26
C SER A 120 0.47 7.11 6.77
N VAL A 121 1.63 6.72 7.29
CA VAL A 121 2.94 7.15 6.80
C VAL A 121 3.86 5.95 6.75
N ILE A 122 4.88 6.02 5.89
CA ILE A 122 5.95 5.02 5.88
C ILE A 122 7.29 5.73 6.08
N LYS A 123 8.15 5.11 6.88
CA LYS A 123 9.53 5.57 7.11
C LYS A 123 10.46 4.45 6.70
N ILE A 124 11.03 4.60 5.52
CA ILE A 124 11.92 3.62 4.90
C ILE A 124 13.05 4.31 4.15
N ALA A 125 14.26 3.80 4.32
CA ALA A 125 15.39 4.17 3.51
C ALA A 125 15.57 3.09 2.45
N SER A 126 15.29 3.43 1.19
CA SER A 126 15.38 2.51 0.08
C SER A 126 16.09 3.15 -1.11
N HIS A 127 16.68 2.32 -1.95
CA HIS A 127 17.29 2.78 -3.19
C HIS A 127 16.96 1.84 -4.35
N LYS A 128 17.05 2.38 -5.55
CA LYS A 128 16.91 1.61 -6.77
C LYS A 128 18.28 1.31 -7.35
N GLU A 129 18.53 0.06 -7.71
CA GLU A 129 19.75 -0.37 -8.38
C GLU A 129 19.37 -1.29 -9.53
N GLY A 130 19.70 -0.87 -10.76
CA GLY A 130 19.22 -1.57 -11.95
C GLY A 130 17.69 -1.60 -12.00
N LYS A 131 17.11 -2.80 -12.04
CA LYS A 131 15.67 -3.02 -12.02
C LYS A 131 15.12 -3.30 -10.62
N GLY A 132 16.00 -3.37 -9.62
CA GLY A 132 15.63 -3.80 -8.27
C GLY A 132 15.49 -2.66 -7.28
N PHE A 133 14.72 -2.91 -6.23
CA PHE A 133 14.60 -2.03 -5.08
C PHE A 133 15.19 -2.71 -3.85
N TYR A 134 15.91 -1.92 -3.04
CA TYR A 134 16.71 -2.43 -1.93
C TYR A 134 16.45 -1.61 -0.68
N PHE A 135 16.28 -2.30 0.43
CA PHE A 135 16.15 -1.71 1.76
C PHE A 135 16.66 -2.71 2.80
N ALA A 136 17.00 -2.22 3.99
CA ALA A 136 17.40 -3.08 5.10
C ALA A 136 16.16 -3.33 6.00
N PRO A 137 15.60 -4.55 5.98
CA PRO A 137 14.38 -4.82 6.76
C PRO A 137 14.54 -4.56 8.26
N GLU A 138 15.70 -4.90 8.82
CA GLU A 138 15.95 -4.82 10.25
C GLU A 138 15.96 -3.39 10.79
N THR A 139 16.35 -2.43 9.96
CA THR A 139 16.48 -1.01 10.36
C THR A 139 15.34 -0.14 9.84
N THR A 140 14.41 -0.72 9.09
CA THR A 140 13.25 0.00 8.57
C THR A 140 12.25 0.27 9.70
N ILE A 141 11.88 1.53 9.90
CA ILE A 141 10.85 1.89 10.89
C ILE A 141 9.50 1.34 10.47
N GLY A 142 9.17 1.46 9.17
CA GLY A 142 8.02 0.80 8.59
C GLY A 142 6.79 1.70 8.50
N ILE A 143 5.62 1.09 8.63
CA ILE A 143 4.32 1.70 8.38
C ILE A 143 3.67 2.10 9.70
N ILE A 144 3.28 3.37 9.82
CA ILE A 144 2.56 3.91 10.96
C ILE A 144 1.19 4.32 10.45
N PHE A 145 0.13 3.87 11.13
CA PHE A 145 -1.24 4.13 10.66
C PHE A 145 -2.21 4.28 11.83
N GLY A 146 -3.37 4.85 11.56
CA GLY A 146 -4.39 4.99 12.59
C GLY A 146 -5.60 5.78 12.12
N GLU A 147 -6.61 5.77 12.96
CA GLU A 147 -7.81 6.58 12.76
C GLU A 147 -7.54 8.03 13.18
N LEU A 148 -8.19 8.96 12.48
CA LEU A 148 -8.11 10.38 12.84
C LEU A 148 -8.85 10.69 14.14
N GLU A 149 -9.89 9.92 14.45
CA GLU A 149 -10.78 10.12 15.59
C GLU A 149 -11.12 8.78 16.25
N ALA A 150 -11.53 8.85 17.50
CA ALA A 150 -11.97 7.66 18.22
C ALA A 150 -13.19 7.01 17.54
N PRO A 151 -13.35 5.67 17.59
CA PRO A 151 -12.46 4.74 18.30
C PRO A 151 -11.16 4.46 17.53
N PHE A 152 -10.02 4.55 18.23
CA PHE A 152 -8.70 4.38 17.62
C PHE A 152 -8.33 2.91 17.39
N ASP A 153 -9.01 1.99 18.04
CA ASP A 153 -8.85 0.54 17.90
C ASP A 153 -9.95 -0.07 17.01
N SER A 154 -10.30 0.62 15.94
CA SER A 154 -11.34 0.19 15.01
C SER A 154 -11.09 -1.22 14.46
N GLU A 155 -12.13 -1.86 13.93
CA GLU A 155 -12.03 -3.20 13.33
C GLU A 155 -10.99 -3.22 12.21
N ARG A 156 -10.94 -2.19 11.39
CA ARG A 156 -9.97 -2.13 10.28
C ARG A 156 -8.55 -1.91 10.76
N VAL A 157 -8.33 -1.15 11.82
CA VAL A 157 -7.00 -1.02 12.44
C VAL A 157 -6.54 -2.37 12.96
N GLN A 158 -7.41 -3.08 13.69
CA GLN A 158 -7.09 -4.41 14.20
C GLN A 158 -6.81 -5.41 13.07
N ALA A 159 -7.58 -5.35 11.99
CA ALA A 159 -7.39 -6.23 10.83
C ALA A 159 -6.04 -6.01 10.17
N ILE A 160 -5.59 -4.76 10.05
CA ILE A 160 -4.29 -4.43 9.46
C ILE A 160 -3.15 -4.80 10.41
N GLU A 161 -3.31 -4.59 11.71
CA GLU A 161 -2.34 -5.07 12.71
C GLU A 161 -2.16 -6.58 12.63
N GLU A 162 -3.25 -7.32 12.49
CA GLU A 162 -3.22 -8.78 12.34
C GLU A 162 -2.50 -9.17 11.04
N LEU A 163 -2.82 -8.51 9.94
CA LEU A 163 -2.17 -8.78 8.65
C LEU A 163 -0.67 -8.55 8.71
N PHE A 164 -0.24 -7.35 9.12
CA PHE A 164 1.18 -7.00 9.17
C PHE A 164 1.93 -7.80 10.23
N GLY A 165 1.26 -8.14 11.33
CA GLY A 165 1.85 -8.94 12.40
C GLY A 165 2.24 -10.35 11.98
N ARG A 166 1.66 -10.86 10.88
CA ARG A 166 2.01 -12.14 10.28
C ARG A 166 3.16 -12.06 9.29
N THR A 167 3.65 -10.86 9.03
CA THR A 167 4.74 -10.58 8.07
C THR A 167 5.97 -10.03 8.78
N GLU A 168 7.03 -9.79 8.03
CA GLU A 168 8.22 -9.10 8.53
C GLU A 168 8.13 -7.58 8.36
N ILE A 169 6.99 -7.05 7.90
CA ILE A 169 6.74 -5.61 7.85
C ILE A 169 6.77 -5.05 9.28
N HIS A 170 7.57 -4.03 9.50
CA HIS A 170 7.53 -3.27 10.75
C HIS A 170 6.37 -2.28 10.68
N PHE A 171 5.60 -2.21 11.76
CA PHE A 171 4.42 -1.34 11.79
C PHE A 171 4.10 -0.89 13.22
N ARG A 172 3.33 0.17 13.30
CA ARG A 172 2.78 0.67 14.56
C ARG A 172 1.44 1.34 14.30
N ALA A 173 0.40 0.90 15.00
CA ALA A 173 -0.87 1.61 15.03
C ALA A 173 -0.78 2.72 16.09
N THR A 174 -1.34 3.88 15.81
CA THR A 174 -1.26 5.03 16.72
C THR A 174 -2.54 5.85 16.71
N LYS A 175 -2.91 6.40 17.85
CA LYS A 175 -3.98 7.40 17.96
C LYS A 175 -3.50 8.82 17.58
N TYR A 176 -2.21 8.97 17.32
CA TYR A 176 -1.58 10.25 16.96
C TYR A 176 -1.19 10.31 15.49
N ILE A 177 -1.93 9.64 14.62
CA ILE A 177 -1.60 9.58 13.20
C ILE A 177 -1.60 10.97 12.54
N ARG A 178 -2.42 11.88 13.03
CA ARG A 178 -2.47 13.25 12.52
C ARG A 178 -1.10 13.94 12.64
N GLU A 179 -0.48 13.81 13.79
CA GLU A 179 0.84 14.37 14.06
C GLU A 179 1.93 13.69 13.23
N GLU A 180 1.82 12.37 13.05
CA GLU A 180 2.76 11.63 12.21
C GLU A 180 2.68 12.05 10.74
N VAL A 181 1.47 12.23 10.21
CA VAL A 181 1.25 12.69 8.83
C VAL A 181 1.84 14.08 8.62
N TRP A 182 1.66 14.99 9.57
CA TRP A 182 2.19 16.34 9.46
C TRP A 182 3.71 16.40 9.59
N SER A 183 4.36 15.38 10.15
CA SER A 183 5.82 15.34 10.33
C SER A 183 6.57 14.58 9.24
N LYS A 184 5.88 14.06 8.23
CA LYS A 184 6.53 13.30 7.15
C LYS A 184 7.15 14.19 6.05
#